data_886a6d72b92a22914490b933922b93be
#
_entry.id   886a6d72b92a22914490b933922b93be
#
_cell.length_a   1.000
_cell.length_b   1.000
_cell.length_c   1.000
_cell.angle_alpha   90.00
_cell.angle_beta   90.00
_cell.angle_gamma   90.00
#
_symmetry.space_group_name_H-M   'P 1'
#
loop_
_entity.id
_entity.type
_entity.pdbx_description
1 polymer ?
#
loop_
_entity_poly.entity_id
_entity_poly.type
_entity_poly.pdbx_seq_one_letter_code
_entity_poly.pdbx_strand_id
1 'polypeptide(L)'
;MPRKPIKNGLQRRQFGRGERRLRGNELTFYLAMASSEDPKERLEAMKNLCPCHVRKRVDAAWDALYCGLQDIDLKVRQAAWHTLEENHGGRPNDPKLYPLMVEISKTEENPKLRQKAKSIIRNAQSQKEDIEDKKYDLLGKRSNYFQGKCDWCGGSSAEVDYLYDSEIQTGATVRLAQACDTCRSEYRL
;
A
#
# COMPACT_ATOMS: atom_id res chain seq x y z
N MET A 1 -8.67 -39.16 11.61
CA MET A 1 -8.17 -37.77 11.59
C MET A 1 -8.07 -37.32 10.14
N PRO A 2 -8.70 -36.21 9.74
CA PRO A 2 -8.58 -35.73 8.36
C PRO A 2 -7.14 -35.30 8.11
N ARG A 3 -6.55 -35.77 7.01
CA ARG A 3 -5.20 -35.39 6.58
C ARG A 3 -5.18 -33.90 6.26
N LYS A 4 -4.26 -33.16 6.89
CA LYS A 4 -4.04 -31.73 6.54
C LYS A 4 -3.66 -31.62 5.07
N PRO A 5 -4.25 -30.71 4.29
CA PRO A 5 -3.91 -30.55 2.89
C PRO A 5 -2.42 -30.23 2.73
N ILE A 6 -1.78 -30.92 1.78
CA ILE A 6 -0.36 -30.69 1.48
C ILE A 6 -0.23 -29.31 0.84
N LYS A 7 0.43 -28.39 1.54
CA LYS A 7 0.73 -27.06 1.00
C LYS A 7 1.80 -27.15 -0.09
N ASN A 8 1.57 -26.56 -1.26
CA ASN A 8 2.60 -26.47 -2.29
C ASN A 8 3.79 -25.61 -1.83
N GLY A 9 4.92 -25.64 -2.55
CA GLY A 9 6.15 -24.94 -2.15
C GLY A 9 5.97 -23.42 -2.00
N LEU A 10 5.10 -22.80 -2.80
CA LEU A 10 4.74 -21.38 -2.71
C LEU A 10 3.93 -21.09 -1.44
N GLN A 11 2.97 -21.95 -1.13
CA GLN A 11 2.20 -21.84 0.10
C GLN A 11 3.08 -22.05 1.34
N ARG A 12 4.08 -22.93 1.29
CA ARG A 12 5.04 -23.11 2.40
C ARG A 12 5.91 -21.88 2.64
N ARG A 13 6.28 -21.15 1.60
CA ARG A 13 7.06 -19.88 1.71
C ARG A 13 6.20 -18.73 2.22
N GLN A 14 4.93 -18.71 1.85
CA GLN A 14 4.00 -17.65 2.25
C GLN A 14 3.41 -17.84 3.64
N PHE A 15 3.43 -19.07 4.17
CA PHE A 15 2.92 -19.42 5.49
C PHE A 15 4.08 -19.86 6.37
N GLY A 16 4.56 -18.98 7.24
CA GLY A 16 5.42 -19.38 8.34
C GLY A 16 4.75 -20.49 9.19
N ARG A 17 5.54 -21.25 9.93
CA ARG A 17 5.01 -22.28 10.83
C ARG A 17 4.09 -21.60 11.86
N GLY A 18 2.81 -21.94 11.86
CA GLY A 18 1.84 -21.48 12.84
C GLY A 18 0.85 -20.40 12.37
N GLU A 19 1.06 -19.76 11.22
CA GLU A 19 0.11 -18.75 10.72
C GLU A 19 -1.21 -19.40 10.27
N ARG A 20 -2.29 -19.03 10.93
CA ARG A 20 -3.64 -19.47 10.60
C ARG A 20 -4.23 -18.52 9.56
N ARG A 21 -4.76 -19.08 8.47
CA ARG A 21 -5.53 -18.32 7.49
C ARG A 21 -6.99 -18.27 7.89
N LEU A 22 -7.58 -17.09 7.93
CA LEU A 22 -9.01 -16.91 8.13
C LEU A 22 -9.81 -17.43 6.93
N ARG A 23 -10.92 -18.12 7.22
CA ARG A 23 -11.93 -18.49 6.22
C ARG A 23 -12.96 -17.35 6.11
N GLY A 24 -13.79 -17.39 5.06
CA GLY A 24 -14.75 -16.30 4.82
C GLY A 24 -15.72 -16.06 5.99
N ASN A 25 -16.24 -17.12 6.60
CA ASN A 25 -17.11 -17.03 7.77
C ASN A 25 -16.39 -16.51 9.03
N GLU A 26 -15.13 -16.88 9.24
CA GLU A 26 -14.30 -16.36 10.34
C GLU A 26 -13.98 -14.87 10.13
N LEU A 27 -13.74 -14.45 8.88
CA LEU A 27 -13.53 -13.05 8.56
C LEU A 27 -14.77 -12.22 8.91
N THR A 28 -15.96 -12.66 8.48
CA THR A 28 -17.23 -11.98 8.82
C THR A 28 -17.45 -11.91 10.33
N PHE A 29 -17.10 -12.97 11.05
CA PHE A 29 -17.19 -13.00 12.50
C PHE A 29 -16.27 -11.96 13.16
N TYR A 30 -14.99 -11.90 12.78
CA TYR A 30 -14.06 -10.90 13.33
C TYR A 30 -14.38 -9.47 12.89
N LEU A 31 -14.95 -9.27 11.73
CA LEU A 31 -15.45 -7.95 11.34
C LEU A 31 -16.61 -7.49 12.22
N ALA A 32 -17.52 -8.41 12.58
CA ALA A 32 -18.58 -8.09 13.53
C ALA A 32 -18.03 -7.80 14.94
N MET A 33 -17.06 -8.59 15.42
CA MET A 33 -16.40 -8.36 16.72
C MET A 33 -15.65 -7.01 16.76
N ALA A 34 -15.13 -6.53 15.64
CA ALA A 34 -14.45 -5.24 15.58
C ALA A 34 -15.37 -4.05 15.91
N SER A 35 -16.69 -4.24 15.79
CA SER A 35 -17.71 -3.24 16.14
C SER A 35 -18.44 -3.56 17.46
N SER A 36 -17.97 -4.52 18.26
CA SER A 36 -18.57 -4.89 19.52
C SER A 36 -18.44 -3.79 20.58
N GLU A 37 -19.39 -3.74 21.50
CA GLU A 37 -19.29 -2.88 22.69
C GLU A 37 -18.19 -3.34 23.66
N ASP A 38 -17.90 -4.67 23.71
CA ASP A 38 -16.85 -5.22 24.56
C ASP A 38 -15.45 -4.96 23.98
N PRO A 39 -14.58 -4.20 24.69
CA PRO A 39 -13.22 -3.94 24.23
C PRO A 39 -12.36 -5.21 24.10
N LYS A 40 -12.70 -6.30 24.80
CA LYS A 40 -11.99 -7.58 24.66
C LYS A 40 -12.27 -8.23 23.31
N GLU A 41 -13.51 -8.17 22.85
CA GLU A 41 -13.89 -8.66 21.53
C GLU A 41 -13.23 -7.81 20.42
N ARG A 42 -13.26 -6.48 20.55
CA ARG A 42 -12.58 -5.59 19.61
C ARG A 42 -11.07 -5.85 19.57
N LEU A 43 -10.43 -6.07 20.73
CA LEU A 43 -9.02 -6.43 20.82
C LEU A 43 -8.71 -7.75 20.10
N GLU A 44 -9.55 -8.76 20.29
CA GLU A 44 -9.40 -10.06 19.63
C GLU A 44 -9.58 -9.93 18.11
N ALA A 45 -10.54 -9.12 17.68
CA ALA A 45 -10.73 -8.80 16.26
C ALA A 45 -9.47 -8.17 15.66
N MET A 46 -8.88 -7.15 16.29
CA MET A 46 -7.66 -6.50 15.78
C MET A 46 -6.50 -7.47 15.60
N LYS A 47 -6.32 -8.42 16.51
CA LYS A 47 -5.28 -9.47 16.41
C LYS A 47 -5.51 -10.43 15.25
N ASN A 48 -6.76 -10.76 14.95
CA ASN A 48 -7.11 -11.74 13.93
C ASN A 48 -7.31 -11.13 12.54
N LEU A 49 -7.66 -9.85 12.44
CA LEU A 49 -7.77 -9.11 11.17
C LEU A 49 -6.42 -8.72 10.58
N CYS A 50 -5.32 -9.14 11.21
CA CYS A 50 -4.00 -8.96 10.63
C CYS A 50 -3.96 -9.48 9.18
N PRO A 51 -3.45 -8.72 8.23
CA PRO A 51 -3.28 -9.14 6.84
C PRO A 51 -2.46 -10.41 6.67
N CYS A 52 -1.60 -10.76 7.60
CA CYS A 52 -0.94 -12.07 7.67
C CYS A 52 -1.95 -13.22 7.78
N HIS A 53 -3.09 -13.01 8.42
CA HIS A 53 -4.17 -13.99 8.54
C HIS A 53 -5.20 -13.89 7.41
N VAL A 54 -5.58 -12.67 7.02
CA VAL A 54 -6.60 -12.42 5.99
C VAL A 54 -6.08 -12.76 4.59
N ARG A 55 -4.84 -12.45 4.27
CA ARG A 55 -4.12 -12.76 3.01
C ARG A 55 -4.84 -12.41 1.70
N LYS A 56 -5.85 -11.60 1.77
CA LYS A 56 -6.53 -11.00 0.65
C LYS A 56 -6.65 -9.51 0.92
N ARG A 57 -6.67 -8.74 -0.14
CA ARG A 57 -7.01 -7.33 -0.04
C ARG A 57 -8.51 -7.23 0.23
N VAL A 58 -8.90 -7.14 1.50
CA VAL A 58 -10.27 -6.98 1.95
C VAL A 58 -10.41 -5.59 2.54
N ASP A 59 -11.12 -4.71 1.84
CA ASP A 59 -11.27 -3.31 2.23
C ASP A 59 -11.93 -3.18 3.61
N ALA A 60 -12.95 -4.00 3.90
CA ALA A 60 -13.61 -4.01 5.20
C ALA A 60 -12.65 -4.33 6.37
N ALA A 61 -11.63 -5.16 6.16
CA ALA A 61 -10.65 -5.46 7.20
C ALA A 61 -9.73 -4.25 7.45
N TRP A 62 -9.38 -3.50 6.40
CA TRP A 62 -8.63 -2.26 6.53
C TRP A 62 -9.45 -1.16 7.20
N ASP A 63 -10.72 -1.01 6.83
CA ASP A 63 -11.63 -0.05 7.47
C ASP A 63 -11.79 -0.36 8.97
N ALA A 64 -11.97 -1.63 9.35
CA ALA A 64 -12.02 -2.04 10.74
C ALA A 64 -10.70 -1.75 11.48
N LEU A 65 -9.55 -1.97 10.84
CA LEU A 65 -8.25 -1.64 11.39
C LEU A 65 -8.10 -0.13 11.63
N TYR A 66 -8.51 0.70 10.68
CA TYR A 66 -8.46 2.16 10.81
C TYR A 66 -9.36 2.67 11.93
N CYS A 67 -10.54 2.08 12.12
CA CYS A 67 -11.38 2.34 13.29
C CYS A 67 -10.67 1.92 14.60
N GLY A 68 -10.02 0.76 14.60
CA GLY A 68 -9.27 0.26 15.75
C GLY A 68 -8.10 1.14 16.17
N LEU A 69 -7.49 1.89 15.23
CA LEU A 69 -6.43 2.88 15.55
C LEU A 69 -6.94 4.07 16.36
N GLN A 70 -8.24 4.36 16.31
CA GLN A 70 -8.91 5.44 17.05
C GLN A 70 -9.81 4.91 18.18
N ASP A 71 -9.70 3.62 18.54
CA ASP A 71 -10.53 3.02 19.58
C ASP A 71 -10.35 3.73 20.93
N ILE A 72 -11.41 3.76 21.74
CA ILE A 72 -11.36 4.32 23.09
C ILE A 72 -10.42 3.54 24.01
N ASP A 73 -10.34 2.22 23.84
CA ASP A 73 -9.47 1.35 24.62
C ASP A 73 -8.03 1.34 24.09
N LEU A 74 -7.08 1.65 24.96
CA LEU A 74 -5.66 1.71 24.58
C LEU A 74 -5.11 0.37 24.05
N LYS A 75 -5.57 -0.76 24.60
CA LYS A 75 -5.08 -2.10 24.18
C LYS A 75 -5.57 -2.43 22.76
N VAL A 76 -6.79 -2.01 22.43
CA VAL A 76 -7.32 -2.13 21.06
C VAL A 76 -6.50 -1.28 20.10
N ARG A 77 -6.23 0.00 20.44
CA ARG A 77 -5.36 0.86 19.62
C ARG A 77 -3.97 0.25 19.42
N GLN A 78 -3.35 -0.27 20.50
CA GLN A 78 -2.03 -0.91 20.41
C GLN A 78 -2.02 -2.14 19.51
N ALA A 79 -3.06 -2.96 19.56
CA ALA A 79 -3.20 -4.13 18.69
C ALA A 79 -3.39 -3.72 17.21
N ALA A 80 -4.21 -2.71 16.96
CA ALA A 80 -4.40 -2.15 15.63
C ALA A 80 -3.08 -1.58 15.06
N TRP A 81 -2.30 -0.86 15.89
CA TRP A 81 -0.98 -0.37 15.52
C TRP A 81 0.00 -1.49 15.19
N HIS A 82 0.04 -2.56 15.99
CA HIS A 82 0.89 -3.71 15.71
C HIS A 82 0.53 -4.33 14.35
N THR A 83 -0.75 -4.50 14.09
CA THR A 83 -1.25 -5.01 12.82
C THR A 83 -0.88 -4.09 11.64
N LEU A 84 -0.94 -2.78 11.82
CA LEU A 84 -0.54 -1.82 10.79
C LEU A 84 0.97 -1.90 10.49
N GLU A 85 1.80 -2.03 11.52
CA GLU A 85 3.27 -2.11 11.39
C GLU A 85 3.74 -3.39 10.70
N GLU A 86 3.13 -4.53 10.99
CA GLU A 86 3.44 -5.80 10.32
C GLU A 86 3.17 -5.76 8.80
N ASN A 87 2.37 -4.80 8.34
CA ASN A 87 2.12 -4.52 6.94
C ASN A 87 2.97 -3.39 6.36
N HIS A 88 4.15 -3.15 6.90
CA HIS A 88 5.06 -2.10 6.43
C HIS A 88 4.43 -0.69 6.43
N GLY A 89 3.64 -0.40 7.47
CA GLY A 89 3.02 0.92 7.65
C GLY A 89 1.69 1.12 6.93
N GLY A 90 1.05 0.03 6.51
CA GLY A 90 -0.27 0.07 5.88
C GLY A 90 -0.22 -0.02 4.35
N ARG A 91 -1.29 0.41 3.72
CA ARG A 91 -1.39 0.51 2.25
C ARG A 91 -0.67 1.79 1.81
N PRO A 92 0.46 1.72 1.11
CA PRO A 92 1.23 2.91 0.74
C PRO A 92 0.42 3.93 -0.08
N ASN A 93 -0.61 3.48 -0.81
CA ASN A 93 -1.45 4.32 -1.66
C ASN A 93 -2.91 4.42 -1.17
N ASP A 94 -3.20 4.14 0.11
CA ASP A 94 -4.56 4.31 0.63
C ASP A 94 -4.83 5.79 0.95
N PRO A 95 -5.76 6.44 0.25
CA PRO A 95 -6.05 7.86 0.47
C PRO A 95 -6.59 8.15 1.87
N LYS A 96 -7.13 7.14 2.58
CA LYS A 96 -7.63 7.27 3.95
C LYS A 96 -6.51 7.33 4.99
N LEU A 97 -5.35 6.72 4.71
CA LEU A 97 -4.29 6.53 5.71
C LEU A 97 -3.65 7.86 6.13
N TYR A 98 -3.25 8.70 5.19
CA TYR A 98 -2.54 9.95 5.51
C TYR A 98 -3.40 10.93 6.34
N PRO A 99 -4.66 11.25 5.97
CA PRO A 99 -5.53 12.08 6.81
C PRO A 99 -5.74 11.51 8.21
N LEU A 100 -5.93 10.19 8.31
CA LEU A 100 -6.07 9.48 9.59
C LEU A 100 -4.83 9.65 10.47
N MET A 101 -3.64 9.49 9.90
CA MET A 101 -2.39 9.68 10.65
C MET A 101 -2.22 11.13 11.14
N VAL A 102 -2.62 12.11 10.33
CA VAL A 102 -2.61 13.53 10.74
C VAL A 102 -3.55 13.76 11.93
N GLU A 103 -4.74 13.19 11.90
CA GLU A 103 -5.70 13.27 13.00
C GLU A 103 -5.15 12.60 14.28
N ILE A 104 -4.72 11.34 14.19
CA ILE A 104 -4.14 10.61 15.32
C ILE A 104 -2.92 11.33 15.91
N SER A 105 -2.09 11.94 15.07
CA SER A 105 -0.91 12.69 15.56
C SER A 105 -1.26 13.88 16.46
N LYS A 106 -2.51 14.38 16.37
CA LYS A 106 -3.03 15.50 17.17
C LYS A 106 -3.82 15.03 18.38
N THR A 107 -4.61 13.97 18.23
CA THR A 107 -5.60 13.53 19.23
C THR A 107 -5.11 12.40 20.14
N GLU A 108 -4.12 11.60 19.70
CA GLU A 108 -3.63 10.44 20.48
C GLU A 108 -2.92 10.90 21.77
N GLU A 109 -3.40 10.39 22.90
CA GLU A 109 -2.84 10.67 24.22
C GLU A 109 -1.55 9.91 24.49
N ASN A 110 -1.45 8.67 23.99
CA ASN A 110 -0.27 7.85 24.19
C ASN A 110 0.92 8.36 23.35
N PRO A 111 2.02 8.80 23.99
CA PRO A 111 3.12 9.43 23.29
C PRO A 111 3.82 8.48 22.28
N LYS A 112 3.84 7.18 22.56
CA LYS A 112 4.44 6.19 21.65
C LYS A 112 3.62 6.04 20.38
N LEU A 113 2.30 5.93 20.50
CA LEU A 113 1.40 5.80 19.34
C LEU A 113 1.36 7.10 18.53
N ARG A 114 1.34 8.26 19.20
CA ARG A 114 1.45 9.57 18.55
C ARG A 114 2.75 9.71 17.75
N GLN A 115 3.87 9.23 18.29
CA GLN A 115 5.16 9.24 17.60
C GLN A 115 5.15 8.34 16.36
N LYS A 116 4.50 7.19 16.41
CA LYS A 116 4.31 6.30 15.26
C LYS A 116 3.53 6.99 14.13
N ALA A 117 2.43 7.68 14.45
CA ALA A 117 1.67 8.45 13.46
C ALA A 117 2.55 9.52 12.79
N LYS A 118 3.31 10.29 13.57
CA LYS A 118 4.26 11.29 13.05
C LYS A 118 5.32 10.68 12.14
N SER A 119 5.78 9.47 12.44
CA SER A 119 6.76 8.77 11.61
C SER A 119 6.18 8.41 10.23
N ILE A 120 4.94 7.90 10.19
CA ILE A 120 4.26 7.58 8.92
C ILE A 120 4.06 8.85 8.09
N ILE A 121 3.63 9.96 8.70
CA ILE A 121 3.46 11.26 8.02
C ILE A 121 4.78 11.72 7.40
N ARG A 122 5.88 11.68 8.18
CA ARG A 122 7.21 12.08 7.71
C ARG A 122 7.68 11.24 6.53
N ASN A 123 7.52 9.91 6.63
CA ASN A 123 7.90 9.00 5.55
C ASN A 123 7.09 9.26 4.27
N ALA A 124 5.78 9.54 4.40
CA ALA A 124 4.94 9.86 3.26
C ALA A 124 5.32 11.21 2.60
N GLN A 125 5.73 12.19 3.40
CA GLN A 125 6.21 13.48 2.89
C GLN A 125 7.56 13.33 2.18
N SER A 126 8.52 12.64 2.79
CA SER A 126 9.82 12.36 2.17
C SER A 126 9.69 11.62 0.84
N GLN A 127 8.78 10.63 0.76
CA GLN A 127 8.51 9.93 -0.50
C GLN A 127 7.94 10.85 -1.58
N LYS A 128 7.09 11.82 -1.22
CA LYS A 128 6.58 12.81 -2.18
C LYS A 128 7.68 13.74 -2.68
N GLU A 129 8.51 14.25 -1.76
CA GLU A 129 9.67 15.10 -2.10
C GLU A 129 10.64 14.35 -3.02
N ASP A 130 10.99 13.10 -2.70
CA ASP A 130 11.85 12.25 -3.53
C ASP A 130 11.27 12.01 -4.94
N ILE A 131 9.94 11.89 -5.06
CA ILE A 131 9.28 11.71 -6.35
C ILE A 131 9.29 13.03 -7.14
N GLU A 132 9.02 14.15 -6.49
CA GLU A 132 9.06 15.47 -7.12
C GLU A 132 10.49 15.82 -7.55
N ASP A 133 11.48 15.62 -6.71
CA ASP A 133 12.89 15.87 -7.02
C ASP A 133 13.36 15.01 -8.21
N LYS A 134 13.00 13.73 -8.23
CA LYS A 134 13.27 12.86 -9.37
C LYS A 134 12.56 13.33 -10.65
N LYS A 135 11.32 13.81 -10.51
CA LYS A 135 10.57 14.38 -11.64
C LYS A 135 11.25 15.64 -12.17
N TYR A 136 11.71 16.53 -11.29
CA TYR A 136 12.45 17.73 -11.67
C TYR A 136 13.82 17.40 -12.26
N ASP A 137 14.56 16.46 -11.68
CA ASP A 137 15.84 15.98 -12.21
C ASP A 137 15.70 15.39 -13.61
N LEU A 138 14.62 14.66 -13.86
CA LEU A 138 14.31 14.09 -15.16
C LEU A 138 13.86 15.17 -16.18
N LEU A 139 13.08 16.15 -15.72
CA LEU A 139 12.66 17.29 -16.56
C LEU A 139 13.80 18.28 -16.84
N GLY A 140 14.75 18.44 -15.91
CA GLY A 140 15.92 19.32 -16.04
C GLY A 140 17.03 18.77 -16.94
N LYS A 141 17.11 17.45 -17.08
CA LYS A 141 18.07 16.79 -17.94
C LYS A 141 17.53 16.68 -19.37
N ARG A 142 17.56 17.80 -20.11
CA ARG A 142 17.33 17.83 -21.59
C ARG A 142 18.27 16.90 -22.38
N SER A 143 19.19 16.21 -21.70
CA SER A 143 20.17 15.29 -22.30
C SER A 143 19.74 13.83 -22.29
N ASN A 144 18.49 13.50 -21.92
CA ASN A 144 18.00 12.12 -21.91
C ASN A 144 17.29 11.70 -23.21
N TYR A 145 17.47 12.47 -24.28
CA TYR A 145 17.15 11.95 -25.60
C TYR A 145 18.05 10.75 -25.87
N PHE A 146 17.46 9.63 -26.08
CA PHE A 146 18.18 8.42 -26.47
C PHE A 146 17.68 7.96 -27.84
N GLN A 147 18.55 7.30 -28.55
CA GLN A 147 18.16 6.65 -29.78
C GLN A 147 17.23 5.49 -29.48
N GLY A 148 15.99 5.59 -29.90
CA GLY A 148 14.97 4.61 -29.57
C GLY A 148 13.85 4.54 -30.60
N LYS A 149 12.86 3.70 -30.30
CA LYS A 149 11.67 3.51 -31.11
C LYS A 149 10.49 4.26 -30.49
N CYS A 150 9.88 5.14 -31.28
CA CYS A 150 8.68 5.84 -30.85
C CYS A 150 7.49 4.89 -30.78
N ASP A 151 6.75 4.91 -29.68
CA ASP A 151 5.57 4.05 -29.50
C ASP A 151 4.35 4.53 -30.32
N TRP A 152 4.34 5.80 -30.74
CA TRP A 152 3.24 6.36 -31.56
C TRP A 152 3.42 6.09 -33.04
N CYS A 153 4.54 6.49 -33.63
CA CYS A 153 4.74 6.30 -35.06
C CYS A 153 5.49 5.02 -35.43
N GLY A 154 6.03 4.31 -34.44
CA GLY A 154 6.82 3.11 -34.65
C GLY A 154 8.18 3.32 -35.30
N GLY A 155 8.52 4.56 -35.63
CA GLY A 155 9.79 4.92 -36.24
C GLY A 155 10.93 4.96 -35.24
N SER A 156 12.16 4.67 -35.71
CA SER A 156 13.36 4.90 -34.92
C SER A 156 13.77 6.36 -35.04
N SER A 157 14.04 7.00 -33.93
CA SER A 157 14.48 8.40 -33.86
C SER A 157 15.74 8.52 -33.02
N ALA A 158 16.59 9.50 -33.38
CA ALA A 158 17.75 9.86 -32.57
C ALA A 158 17.35 10.55 -31.25
N GLU A 159 16.14 11.08 -31.23
CA GLU A 159 15.62 11.86 -30.10
C GLU A 159 14.26 11.32 -29.69
N VAL A 160 14.25 10.41 -28.72
CA VAL A 160 13.06 9.84 -28.10
C VAL A 160 13.11 10.16 -26.62
N ASP A 161 11.99 10.57 -26.04
CA ASP A 161 11.88 10.87 -24.63
C ASP A 161 10.76 10.05 -23.99
N TYR A 162 10.83 9.82 -22.67
CA TYR A 162 9.81 9.14 -21.91
C TYR A 162 8.63 10.06 -21.64
N LEU A 163 7.41 9.50 -21.76
CA LEU A 163 6.17 10.14 -21.32
C LEU A 163 5.80 9.62 -19.95
N TYR A 164 5.97 10.45 -18.94
CA TYR A 164 5.80 10.07 -17.53
C TYR A 164 4.35 9.82 -17.13
N ASP A 165 3.39 10.35 -17.90
CA ASP A 165 1.96 10.18 -17.65
C ASP A 165 1.34 9.04 -18.48
N SER A 166 2.17 8.30 -19.25
CA SER A 166 1.70 7.26 -20.16
C SER A 166 2.49 5.97 -19.97
N GLU A 167 1.77 4.90 -19.65
CA GLU A 167 2.34 3.57 -19.48
C GLU A 167 1.91 2.63 -20.59
N ILE A 168 2.84 1.79 -21.04
CA ILE A 168 2.55 0.75 -22.04
C ILE A 168 2.81 -0.61 -21.43
N GLN A 169 1.82 -1.50 -21.54
CA GLN A 169 1.97 -2.88 -21.14
C GLN A 169 2.62 -3.69 -22.26
N THR A 170 3.77 -4.27 -21.99
CA THR A 170 4.51 -5.12 -22.93
C THR A 170 4.59 -6.53 -22.33
N GLY A 171 3.61 -7.38 -22.66
CA GLY A 171 3.53 -8.71 -22.04
C GLY A 171 3.27 -8.63 -20.53
N ALA A 172 4.20 -9.18 -19.72
CA ALA A 172 4.11 -9.16 -18.26
C ALA A 172 4.75 -7.91 -17.60
N THR A 173 5.33 -7.01 -18.39
CA THR A 173 6.02 -5.80 -17.89
C THR A 173 5.29 -4.54 -18.28
N VAL A 174 5.30 -3.56 -17.39
CA VAL A 174 4.82 -2.21 -17.64
C VAL A 174 6.04 -1.29 -17.75
N ARG A 175 6.07 -0.45 -18.77
CA ARG A 175 7.10 0.57 -18.95
C ARG A 175 6.48 1.91 -19.33
N LEU A 176 7.22 2.98 -19.13
CA LEU A 176 6.83 4.30 -19.64
C LEU A 176 6.80 4.29 -21.17
N ALA A 177 5.82 4.99 -21.74
CA ALA A 177 5.74 5.23 -23.15
C ALA A 177 6.90 6.11 -23.63
N GLN A 178 7.31 5.94 -24.87
CA GLN A 178 8.40 6.68 -25.50
C GLN A 178 7.88 7.37 -26.76
N ALA A 179 8.11 8.66 -26.89
CA ALA A 179 7.68 9.43 -28.07
C ALA A 179 8.80 10.28 -28.64
N CYS A 180 8.88 10.35 -29.97
CA CYS A 180 9.75 11.28 -30.67
C CYS A 180 9.17 12.71 -30.63
N ASP A 181 10.00 13.71 -30.80
CA ASP A 181 9.60 15.14 -30.77
C ASP A 181 8.46 15.46 -31.75
N THR A 182 8.45 14.85 -32.91
CA THR A 182 7.39 15.05 -33.92
C THR A 182 6.04 14.60 -33.35
N CYS A 183 5.96 13.37 -32.79
CA CYS A 183 4.72 12.87 -32.19
C CYS A 183 4.31 13.67 -30.95
N ARG A 184 5.27 14.07 -30.12
CA ARG A 184 4.97 14.92 -28.95
C ARG A 184 4.33 16.24 -29.36
N SER A 185 4.87 16.89 -30.40
CA SER A 185 4.31 18.13 -30.90
C SER A 185 2.95 17.96 -31.58
N GLU A 186 2.79 16.91 -32.37
CA GLU A 186 1.57 16.65 -33.13
C GLU A 186 0.40 16.25 -32.24
N TYR A 187 0.65 15.38 -31.29
CA TYR A 187 -0.38 14.83 -30.40
C TYR A 187 -0.49 15.52 -29.04
N ARG A 188 0.31 16.56 -28.80
CA ARG A 188 0.40 17.31 -27.52
C ARG A 188 0.61 16.40 -26.29
N LEU A 189 1.50 15.41 -26.45
CA LEU A 189 1.85 14.43 -25.42
C LEU A 189 2.77 15.03 -24.35
#